data_ab4907c4ee8d864736e0f40c18e521bd
#
_entry.id   ab4907c4ee8d864736e0f40c18e521bd
#
_cell.length_a   1.000
_cell.length_b   1.000
_cell.length_c   1.000
_cell.angle_alpha   90.00
_cell.angle_beta   90.00
_cell.angle_gamma   90.00
#
_symmetry.space_group_name_H-M   'P 1'
#
loop_
_entity.id
_entity.type
_entity.pdbx_description
1 polymer ?
#
loop_
_entity_poly.entity_id
_entity_poly.type
_entity_poly.pdbx_seq_one_letter_code
_entity_poly.pdbx_strand_id
1 'polypeptide(L)'
;MIRLLSTRFKFRTLLIFLFLLAVIDPVLKQFGQVGLNFLDVLFTISLLTALYSISGNRKILLSGILLVAPIFFLGWTGFAKNEFYLGLVMYTFAMAFFGFVAVSIIIHIVAEESVTMDLIYGSACVYFLLGFMWAIGYGLIELLIPGSFSVGGHVLTRIDYLSQYGFLNDNLSYFSFVTLTTLGYGDVLPLSPPAKSASTLEAIVGQLYIALLVARLVGLHTSQSMAKKREKKGLEEICKPLLEKDQANTQKKQ
;
A
#
# COMPACT_ATOMS: atom_id res chain seq x y z
N MET A 1 -20.39 7.93 19.28
CA MET A 1 -20.45 8.69 18.03
C MET A 1 -19.08 9.11 17.52
N ILE A 2 -18.14 9.58 18.33
CA ILE A 2 -16.78 9.97 17.95
C ILE A 2 -15.90 8.77 17.47
N ARG A 3 -16.09 7.57 18.01
CA ARG A 3 -15.36 6.35 17.57
C ARG A 3 -15.70 5.86 16.17
N LEU A 4 -16.91 6.11 15.67
CA LEU A 4 -17.38 5.70 14.34
C LEU A 4 -16.89 6.63 13.20
N LEU A 5 -16.66 7.90 13.51
CA LEU A 5 -16.10 8.88 12.54
C LEU A 5 -14.59 8.68 12.31
N SER A 6 -13.88 8.17 13.33
CA SER A 6 -12.42 7.93 13.26
C SER A 6 -12.03 6.76 12.33
N THR A 7 -12.91 5.79 12.08
CA THR A 7 -12.58 4.59 11.29
C THR A 7 -12.73 4.79 9.78
N ARG A 8 -13.59 5.71 9.33
CA ARG A 8 -13.93 5.89 7.90
C ARG A 8 -12.87 6.59 7.03
N PHE A 9 -11.79 7.13 7.60
CA PHE A 9 -10.79 7.90 6.85
C PHE A 9 -9.36 7.39 6.96
N LYS A 10 -9.12 6.26 7.63
CA LYS A 10 -7.76 5.75 7.90
C LYS A 10 -7.01 5.41 6.62
N PHE A 11 -7.60 4.61 5.75
CA PHE A 11 -6.96 4.18 4.51
C PHE A 11 -6.89 5.30 3.47
N ARG A 12 -7.87 6.22 3.43
CA ARG A 12 -7.82 7.38 2.55
C ARG A 12 -6.63 8.29 2.86
N THR A 13 -6.38 8.56 4.13
CA THR A 13 -5.25 9.39 4.55
C THR A 13 -3.92 8.71 4.21
N LEU A 14 -3.80 7.41 4.50
CA LEU A 14 -2.62 6.63 4.15
C LEU A 14 -2.37 6.64 2.64
N LEU A 15 -3.42 6.42 1.83
CA LEU A 15 -3.32 6.43 0.37
C LEU A 15 -2.79 7.77 -0.17
N ILE A 16 -3.27 8.89 0.37
CA ILE A 16 -2.81 10.21 -0.04
C ILE A 16 -1.31 10.36 0.21
N PHE A 17 -0.82 9.98 1.40
CA PHE A 17 0.60 10.11 1.72
C PHE A 17 1.47 9.14 0.94
N LEU A 18 1.04 7.89 0.71
CA LEU A 18 1.77 6.94 -0.13
C LEU A 18 1.82 7.40 -1.61
N PHE A 19 0.71 7.93 -2.12
CA PHE A 19 0.67 8.50 -3.48
C PHE A 19 1.58 9.73 -3.60
N LEU A 20 1.51 10.64 -2.63
CA LEU A 20 2.40 11.80 -2.61
C LEU A 20 3.87 11.39 -2.55
N LEU A 21 4.21 10.40 -1.72
CA LEU A 21 5.57 9.87 -1.62
C LEU A 21 6.04 9.29 -2.96
N ALA A 22 5.19 8.52 -3.66
CA ALA A 22 5.54 7.90 -4.93
C ALA A 22 5.76 8.92 -6.07
N VAL A 23 4.99 10.02 -6.08
CA VAL A 23 4.98 10.97 -7.21
C VAL A 23 5.89 12.16 -6.96
N ILE A 24 5.97 12.65 -5.72
CA ILE A 24 6.67 13.89 -5.39
C ILE A 24 8.14 13.65 -5.07
N ASP A 25 8.52 12.43 -4.65
CA ASP A 25 9.90 12.12 -4.26
C ASP A 25 10.94 12.56 -5.30
N PRO A 26 10.86 12.18 -6.60
CA PRO A 26 11.85 12.59 -7.60
C PRO A 26 11.86 14.12 -7.84
N VAL A 27 10.71 14.76 -7.70
CA VAL A 27 10.59 16.22 -7.92
C VAL A 27 11.23 17.00 -6.79
N LEU A 28 11.00 16.59 -5.54
CA LEU A 28 11.52 17.31 -4.37
C LEU A 28 13.04 17.23 -4.27
N LYS A 29 13.66 16.13 -4.69
CA LYS A 29 15.11 15.98 -4.69
C LYS A 29 15.84 17.00 -5.57
N GLN A 30 15.17 17.56 -6.57
CA GLN A 30 15.72 18.64 -7.41
C GLN A 30 15.96 19.95 -6.61
N PHE A 31 15.26 20.12 -5.47
CA PHE A 31 15.41 21.29 -4.59
C PHE A 31 16.51 21.10 -3.52
N GLY A 32 17.38 20.09 -3.69
CA GLY A 32 18.51 19.85 -2.79
C GLY A 32 18.10 19.56 -1.35
N GLN A 33 18.83 20.10 -0.37
CA GLN A 33 18.65 19.78 1.07
C GLN A 33 17.24 20.11 1.60
N VAL A 34 16.61 21.17 1.08
CA VAL A 34 15.26 21.55 1.52
C VAL A 34 14.24 20.51 1.09
N GLY A 35 14.35 20.02 -0.15
CA GLY A 35 13.49 18.95 -0.65
C GLY A 35 13.68 17.64 0.11
N LEU A 36 14.92 17.29 0.44
CA LEU A 36 15.25 16.09 1.24
C LEU A 36 14.64 16.14 2.65
N ASN A 37 14.75 17.25 3.34
CA ASN A 37 14.13 17.42 4.67
C ASN A 37 12.60 17.28 4.60
N PHE A 38 11.98 17.79 3.52
CA PHE A 38 10.55 17.63 3.31
C PHE A 38 10.17 16.18 3.05
N LEU A 39 10.97 15.44 2.29
CA LEU A 39 10.77 14.01 2.03
C LEU A 39 10.89 13.17 3.32
N ASP A 40 11.86 13.47 4.19
CA ASP A 40 12.01 12.79 5.48
C ASP A 40 10.76 13.00 6.37
N VAL A 41 10.18 14.21 6.36
CA VAL A 41 8.92 14.50 7.04
C VAL A 41 7.76 13.75 6.41
N LEU A 42 7.63 13.77 5.07
CA LEU A 42 6.57 13.07 4.35
C LEU A 42 6.64 11.55 4.59
N PHE A 43 7.83 10.99 4.54
CA PHE A 43 8.07 9.58 4.85
C PHE A 43 7.66 9.24 6.29
N THR A 44 8.08 10.07 7.26
CA THR A 44 7.69 9.92 8.67
C THR A 44 6.17 9.94 8.86
N ILE A 45 5.47 10.88 8.22
CA ILE A 45 4.01 10.95 8.27
C ILE A 45 3.39 9.71 7.63
N SER A 46 3.96 9.20 6.53
CA SER A 46 3.50 7.96 5.90
C SER A 46 3.63 6.75 6.82
N LEU A 47 4.74 6.62 7.56
CA LEU A 47 4.93 5.57 8.57
C LEU A 47 3.92 5.70 9.72
N LEU A 48 3.67 6.90 10.22
CA LEU A 48 2.71 7.15 11.30
C LEU A 48 1.27 6.87 10.85
N THR A 49 0.90 7.25 9.63
CA THR A 49 -0.43 6.95 9.07
C THR A 49 -0.60 5.46 8.81
N ALA A 50 0.45 4.74 8.40
CA ALA A 50 0.45 3.29 8.27
C ALA A 50 0.21 2.61 9.63
N LEU A 51 0.92 3.03 10.70
CA LEU A 51 0.66 2.57 12.07
C LEU A 51 -0.77 2.88 12.53
N TYR A 52 -1.26 4.08 12.24
CA TYR A 52 -2.63 4.46 12.59
C TYR A 52 -3.66 3.58 11.88
N SER A 53 -3.43 3.18 10.64
CA SER A 53 -4.36 2.34 9.87
C SER A 53 -4.54 0.95 10.48
N ILE A 54 -3.49 0.40 11.12
CA ILE A 54 -3.51 -0.93 11.79
C ILE A 54 -3.82 -0.85 13.29
N SER A 55 -4.13 0.33 13.85
CA SER A 55 -4.30 0.57 15.30
C SER A 55 -5.50 -0.10 15.97
N GLY A 56 -6.29 -0.90 15.22
CA GLY A 56 -7.48 -1.57 15.75
C GLY A 56 -7.19 -2.65 16.82
N ASN A 57 -6.00 -3.24 16.82
CA ASN A 57 -5.55 -4.24 17.78
C ASN A 57 -4.24 -3.81 18.45
N ARG A 58 -4.22 -3.77 19.79
CA ARG A 58 -3.04 -3.36 20.56
C ARG A 58 -1.80 -4.20 20.25
N LYS A 59 -1.94 -5.52 20.05
CA LYS A 59 -0.80 -6.41 19.74
C LYS A 59 -0.21 -6.07 18.36
N ILE A 60 -1.07 -5.88 17.36
CA ILE A 60 -0.64 -5.50 16.00
C ILE A 60 0.03 -4.13 16.02
N LEU A 61 -0.53 -3.16 16.76
CA LEU A 61 0.06 -1.84 16.90
C LEU A 61 1.44 -1.89 17.57
N LEU A 62 1.60 -2.64 18.65
CA LEU A 62 2.89 -2.80 19.34
C LEU A 62 3.94 -3.46 18.43
N SER A 63 3.56 -4.48 17.66
CA SER A 63 4.45 -5.10 16.68
C SER A 63 4.87 -4.10 15.58
N GLY A 64 3.94 -3.27 15.10
CA GLY A 64 4.24 -2.20 14.14
C GLY A 64 5.18 -1.13 14.71
N ILE A 65 4.98 -0.72 15.97
CA ILE A 65 5.87 0.23 16.66
C ILE A 65 7.29 -0.36 16.82
N LEU A 66 7.40 -1.63 17.18
CA LEU A 66 8.69 -2.31 17.30
C LEU A 66 9.45 -2.34 15.97
N LEU A 67 8.74 -2.54 14.85
CA LEU A 67 9.34 -2.54 13.51
C LEU A 67 9.70 -1.14 13.02
N VAL A 68 8.90 -0.12 13.32
CA VAL A 68 9.15 1.23 12.83
C VAL A 68 10.19 2.00 13.65
N ALA A 69 10.38 1.67 14.92
CA ALA A 69 11.30 2.38 15.80
C ALA A 69 12.76 2.40 15.31
N PRO A 70 13.36 1.28 14.84
CA PRO A 70 14.71 1.31 14.26
C PRO A 70 14.79 2.16 12.99
N ILE A 71 13.76 2.12 12.13
CA ILE A 71 13.71 2.90 10.90
C ILE A 71 13.73 4.38 11.21
N PHE A 72 12.92 4.80 12.18
CA PHE A 72 12.83 6.18 12.61
C PHE A 72 14.14 6.66 13.22
N PHE A 73 14.71 5.89 14.16
CA PHE A 73 15.95 6.26 14.83
C PHE A 73 17.13 6.35 13.87
N LEU A 74 17.34 5.34 13.02
CA LEU A 74 18.46 5.30 12.07
C LEU A 74 18.29 6.31 10.94
N GLY A 75 17.06 6.53 10.47
CA GLY A 75 16.77 7.51 9.42
C GLY A 75 17.05 8.93 9.86
N TRP A 76 16.57 9.33 11.04
CA TRP A 76 16.74 10.69 11.54
C TRP A 76 18.15 11.02 12.02
N THR A 77 18.89 10.05 12.57
CA THR A 77 20.29 10.27 13.00
C THR A 77 21.27 10.29 11.84
N GLY A 78 20.87 9.81 10.65
CA GLY A 78 21.75 9.70 9.49
C GLY A 78 22.86 8.65 9.61
N PHE A 79 22.95 7.92 10.73
CA PHE A 79 23.97 6.89 10.94
C PHE A 79 23.96 5.79 9.87
N ALA A 80 22.78 5.42 9.39
CA ALA A 80 22.64 4.39 8.38
C ALA A 80 23.21 4.79 6.99
N LYS A 81 23.43 6.08 6.73
CA LYS A 81 23.96 6.57 5.44
C LYS A 81 25.46 6.27 5.27
N ASN A 82 26.20 6.18 6.36
CA ASN A 82 27.65 6.02 6.33
C ASN A 82 28.14 4.61 6.71
N GLU A 83 27.27 3.80 7.32
CA GLU A 83 27.62 2.49 7.88
C GLU A 83 26.82 1.38 7.21
N PHE A 84 27.52 0.45 6.57
CA PHE A 84 26.93 -0.68 5.86
C PHE A 84 25.96 -1.51 6.71
N TYR A 85 26.38 -1.88 7.92
CA TYR A 85 25.56 -2.72 8.81
C TYR A 85 24.30 -2.01 9.30
N LEU A 86 24.40 -0.72 9.59
CA LEU A 86 23.24 0.08 10.03
C LEU A 86 22.25 0.28 8.86
N GLY A 87 22.75 0.48 7.64
CA GLY A 87 21.93 0.48 6.43
C GLY A 87 21.20 -0.84 6.23
N LEU A 88 21.91 -1.97 6.36
CA LEU A 88 21.33 -3.30 6.26
C LEU A 88 20.19 -3.53 7.26
N VAL A 89 20.41 -3.16 8.52
CA VAL A 89 19.39 -3.23 9.57
C VAL A 89 18.18 -2.37 9.21
N MET A 90 18.40 -1.11 8.82
CA MET A 90 17.33 -0.17 8.46
C MET A 90 16.47 -0.71 7.30
N TYR A 91 17.08 -1.16 6.20
CA TYR A 91 16.34 -1.70 5.05
C TYR A 91 15.59 -2.99 5.39
N THR A 92 16.18 -3.87 6.22
CA THR A 92 15.52 -5.11 6.65
C THR A 92 14.29 -4.81 7.50
N PHE A 93 14.40 -3.92 8.48
CA PHE A 93 13.26 -3.50 9.30
C PHE A 93 12.18 -2.79 8.48
N ALA A 94 12.57 -1.97 7.51
CA ALA A 94 11.64 -1.29 6.64
C ALA A 94 10.87 -2.27 5.74
N MET A 95 11.55 -3.22 5.11
CA MET A 95 10.91 -4.26 4.32
C MET A 95 9.92 -5.07 5.17
N ALA A 96 10.32 -5.47 6.37
CA ALA A 96 9.45 -6.16 7.32
C ALA A 96 8.24 -5.30 7.73
N PHE A 97 8.44 -4.01 7.99
CA PHE A 97 7.36 -3.09 8.35
C PHE A 97 6.34 -2.91 7.22
N PHE A 98 6.79 -2.60 6.00
CA PHE A 98 5.88 -2.43 4.85
C PHE A 98 5.12 -3.72 4.53
N GLY A 99 5.80 -4.88 4.58
CA GLY A 99 5.17 -6.19 4.43
C GLY A 99 4.15 -6.48 5.54
N PHE A 100 4.48 -6.18 6.79
CA PHE A 100 3.59 -6.35 7.93
C PHE A 100 2.33 -5.50 7.81
N VAL A 101 2.46 -4.22 7.41
CA VAL A 101 1.30 -3.33 7.19
C VAL A 101 0.46 -3.83 6.03
N ALA A 102 1.08 -4.20 4.90
CA ALA A 102 0.37 -4.72 3.73
C ALA A 102 -0.44 -5.99 4.08
N VAL A 103 0.18 -6.95 4.77
CA VAL A 103 -0.52 -8.18 5.23
C VAL A 103 -1.65 -7.85 6.19
N SER A 104 -1.43 -6.93 7.13
CA SER A 104 -2.48 -6.50 8.08
C SER A 104 -3.69 -5.89 7.38
N ILE A 105 -3.47 -5.07 6.35
CA ILE A 105 -4.54 -4.48 5.53
C ILE A 105 -5.22 -5.57 4.68
N ILE A 106 -4.47 -6.50 4.08
CA ILE A 106 -5.02 -7.62 3.31
C ILE A 106 -5.94 -8.47 4.18
N ILE A 107 -5.52 -8.81 5.40
CA ILE A 107 -6.36 -9.57 6.34
C ILE A 107 -7.68 -8.82 6.63
N HIS A 108 -7.60 -7.50 6.83
CA HIS A 108 -8.79 -6.67 7.02
C HIS A 108 -9.69 -6.67 5.77
N ILE A 109 -9.10 -6.51 4.58
CA ILE A 109 -9.82 -6.58 3.29
C ILE A 109 -10.51 -7.92 3.13
N VAL A 110 -9.84 -9.03 3.45
CA VAL A 110 -10.39 -10.39 3.30
C VAL A 110 -11.52 -10.66 4.29
N ALA A 111 -11.48 -10.08 5.47
CA ALA A 111 -12.54 -10.22 6.47
C ALA A 111 -13.81 -9.39 6.19
N GLU A 112 -13.73 -8.39 5.29
CA GLU A 112 -14.86 -7.52 4.98
C GLU A 112 -15.83 -8.23 4.00
N GLU A 113 -17.12 -8.23 4.35
CA GLU A 113 -18.18 -8.88 3.56
C GLU A 113 -18.89 -7.92 2.60
N SER A 114 -18.56 -6.63 2.67
CA SER A 114 -19.22 -5.59 1.89
C SER A 114 -18.24 -4.71 1.12
N VAL A 115 -18.60 -4.30 -0.11
CA VAL A 115 -17.82 -3.31 -0.85
C VAL A 115 -18.08 -1.94 -0.27
N THR A 116 -17.09 -1.41 0.43
CA THR A 116 -17.08 -0.06 0.99
C THR A 116 -15.99 0.78 0.31
N MET A 117 -16.09 2.10 0.38
CA MET A 117 -15.01 2.98 -0.10
C MET A 117 -13.71 2.75 0.67
N ASP A 118 -13.79 2.39 1.95
CA ASP A 118 -12.63 2.09 2.79
C ASP A 118 -11.89 0.83 2.30
N LEU A 119 -12.64 -0.19 1.84
CA LEU A 119 -12.06 -1.38 1.20
C LEU A 119 -11.27 -1.02 -0.07
N ILE A 120 -11.82 -0.13 -0.90
CA ILE A 120 -11.17 0.31 -2.15
C ILE A 120 -9.89 1.09 -1.82
N TYR A 121 -9.95 2.04 -0.87
CA TYR A 121 -8.76 2.78 -0.44
C TYR A 121 -7.71 1.88 0.19
N GLY A 122 -8.11 0.92 1.04
CA GLY A 122 -7.21 -0.06 1.65
C GLY A 122 -6.51 -0.91 0.59
N SER A 123 -7.24 -1.34 -0.43
CA SER A 123 -6.68 -2.10 -1.54
C SER A 123 -5.65 -1.30 -2.34
N ALA A 124 -5.93 -0.04 -2.64
CA ALA A 124 -4.97 0.83 -3.29
C ALA A 124 -3.72 1.06 -2.40
N CYS A 125 -3.89 1.22 -1.08
CA CYS A 125 -2.77 1.31 -0.15
C CYS A 125 -1.86 0.08 -0.20
N VAL A 126 -2.43 -1.13 -0.24
CA VAL A 126 -1.63 -2.38 -0.33
C VAL A 126 -0.79 -2.39 -1.61
N TYR A 127 -1.34 -1.93 -2.74
CA TYR A 127 -0.60 -1.85 -3.99
C TYR A 127 0.63 -0.93 -3.90
N PHE A 128 0.46 0.26 -3.32
CA PHE A 128 1.60 1.18 -3.08
C PHE A 128 2.60 0.62 -2.08
N LEU A 129 2.12 -0.02 -0.99
CA LEU A 129 2.98 -0.66 0.01
C LEU A 129 3.80 -1.80 -0.60
N LEU A 130 3.24 -2.58 -1.52
CA LEU A 130 3.98 -3.60 -2.28
C LEU A 130 5.08 -2.95 -3.13
N GLY A 131 4.78 -1.88 -3.87
CA GLY A 131 5.77 -1.17 -4.66
C GLY A 131 6.94 -0.66 -3.80
N PHE A 132 6.65 0.01 -2.68
CA PHE A 132 7.72 0.45 -1.76
C PHE A 132 8.48 -0.71 -1.11
N MET A 133 7.79 -1.79 -0.74
CA MET A 133 8.45 -2.98 -0.20
C MET A 133 9.45 -3.59 -1.19
N TRP A 134 9.08 -3.72 -2.47
CA TRP A 134 9.97 -4.20 -3.51
C TRP A 134 11.13 -3.24 -3.79
N ALA A 135 10.86 -1.92 -3.84
CA ALA A 135 11.91 -0.91 -3.97
C ALA A 135 12.97 -1.01 -2.87
N ILE A 136 12.53 -1.20 -1.61
CA ILE A 136 13.41 -1.44 -0.46
C ILE A 136 14.17 -2.76 -0.63
N GLY A 137 13.50 -3.81 -1.09
CA GLY A 137 14.11 -5.11 -1.39
C GLY A 137 15.20 -5.03 -2.45
N TYR A 138 14.99 -4.23 -3.50
CA TYR A 138 16.03 -3.97 -4.52
C TYR A 138 17.20 -3.18 -3.95
N GLY A 139 16.92 -2.21 -3.08
CA GLY A 139 17.97 -1.52 -2.35
C GLY A 139 18.79 -2.46 -1.47
N LEU A 140 18.15 -3.43 -0.83
CA LEU A 140 18.84 -4.45 -0.05
C LEU A 140 19.71 -5.36 -0.93
N ILE A 141 19.22 -5.77 -2.12
CA ILE A 141 19.98 -6.56 -3.09
C ILE A 141 21.20 -5.77 -3.57
N GLU A 142 21.03 -4.49 -3.93
CA GLU A 142 22.15 -3.63 -4.38
C GLU A 142 23.18 -3.40 -3.27
N LEU A 143 22.73 -3.26 -2.02
CA LEU A 143 23.63 -3.10 -0.87
C LEU A 143 24.48 -4.37 -0.62
N LEU A 144 23.87 -5.55 -0.75
CA LEU A 144 24.55 -6.84 -0.55
C LEU A 144 25.40 -7.25 -1.75
N ILE A 145 24.93 -7.00 -2.95
CA ILE A 145 25.56 -7.38 -4.23
C ILE A 145 25.61 -6.13 -5.11
N PRO A 146 26.61 -5.25 -4.91
CA PRO A 146 26.76 -4.03 -5.71
C PRO A 146 26.89 -4.32 -7.20
N GLY A 147 26.26 -3.49 -8.03
CA GLY A 147 26.17 -3.72 -9.46
C GLY A 147 25.03 -4.65 -9.86
N SER A 148 24.06 -4.86 -8.98
CA SER A 148 22.87 -5.67 -9.30
C SER A 148 21.91 -4.97 -10.23
N PHE A 149 22.01 -3.65 -10.37
CA PHE A 149 21.16 -2.86 -11.27
C PHE A 149 21.99 -1.92 -12.15
N SER A 150 21.44 -1.58 -13.31
CA SER A 150 21.96 -0.50 -14.18
C SER A 150 20.86 0.54 -14.44
N VAL A 151 21.25 1.80 -14.54
CA VAL A 151 20.39 2.95 -14.82
C VAL A 151 20.94 3.69 -16.02
N GLY A 152 20.17 3.79 -17.10
CA GLY A 152 20.62 4.45 -18.34
C GLY A 152 21.89 3.85 -18.93
N GLY A 153 22.14 2.55 -18.73
CA GLY A 153 23.34 1.85 -19.21
C GLY A 153 24.54 1.92 -18.24
N HIS A 154 24.47 2.69 -17.15
CA HIS A 154 25.51 2.74 -16.13
C HIS A 154 25.18 1.78 -14.98
N VAL A 155 26.12 0.91 -14.63
CA VAL A 155 25.99 -0.02 -13.51
C VAL A 155 26.03 0.78 -12.21
N LEU A 156 25.05 0.57 -11.34
CA LEU A 156 25.02 1.20 -10.01
C LEU A 156 26.21 0.70 -9.18
N THR A 157 26.93 1.62 -8.55
CA THR A 157 27.97 1.28 -7.60
C THR A 157 27.45 1.46 -6.18
N ARG A 158 28.12 0.80 -5.22
CA ARG A 158 27.79 1.00 -3.79
C ARG A 158 27.91 2.48 -3.38
N ILE A 159 28.87 3.20 -3.94
CA ILE A 159 29.07 4.62 -3.66
C ILE A 159 27.90 5.44 -4.19
N ASP A 160 27.48 5.18 -5.45
CA ASP A 160 26.30 5.86 -6.03
C ASP A 160 25.06 5.62 -5.19
N TYR A 161 24.87 4.38 -4.73
CA TYR A 161 23.75 3.99 -3.91
C TYR A 161 23.75 4.65 -2.51
N LEU A 162 24.88 4.64 -1.81
CA LEU A 162 25.02 5.25 -0.48
C LEU A 162 25.06 6.78 -0.53
N SER A 163 25.55 7.38 -1.60
CA SER A 163 25.62 8.83 -1.80
C SER A 163 24.28 9.47 -2.14
N GLN A 164 23.32 8.69 -2.64
CA GLN A 164 21.96 9.18 -2.89
C GLN A 164 21.28 9.50 -1.58
N TYR A 165 20.93 10.77 -1.41
CA TYR A 165 20.25 11.28 -0.25
C TYR A 165 18.81 10.76 -0.20
N GLY A 166 18.42 10.14 0.94
CA GLY A 166 17.07 9.68 1.21
C GLY A 166 16.99 8.18 1.50
N PHE A 167 15.90 7.78 2.16
CA PHE A 167 15.63 6.39 2.53
C PHE A 167 15.30 5.53 1.31
N LEU A 168 14.59 6.10 0.34
CA LEU A 168 14.23 5.42 -0.90
C LEU A 168 15.16 5.88 -2.04
N ASN A 169 15.74 4.94 -2.75
CA ASN A 169 16.45 5.22 -3.99
C ASN A 169 15.44 5.43 -5.12
N ASP A 170 15.49 6.59 -5.78
CA ASP A 170 14.52 6.98 -6.81
C ASP A 170 14.45 6.01 -7.96
N ASN A 171 15.63 5.60 -8.46
CA ASN A 171 15.71 4.69 -9.59
C ASN A 171 15.13 3.32 -9.25
N LEU A 172 15.37 2.81 -8.03
CA LEU A 172 14.84 1.53 -7.58
C LEU A 172 13.35 1.60 -7.22
N SER A 173 12.90 2.74 -6.68
CA SER A 173 11.46 2.98 -6.46
C SER A 173 10.72 3.07 -7.80
N TYR A 174 11.24 3.84 -8.74
CA TYR A 174 10.71 3.92 -10.09
C TYR A 174 10.70 2.55 -10.77
N PHE A 175 11.81 1.80 -10.72
CA PHE A 175 11.91 0.46 -11.28
C PHE A 175 10.86 -0.49 -10.69
N SER A 176 10.65 -0.46 -9.38
CA SER A 176 9.63 -1.26 -8.73
C SER A 176 8.23 -0.93 -9.27
N PHE A 177 7.81 0.34 -9.28
CA PHE A 177 6.49 0.70 -9.79
C PHE A 177 6.32 0.38 -11.28
N VAL A 178 7.36 0.56 -12.09
CA VAL A 178 7.36 0.20 -13.53
C VAL A 178 7.23 -1.31 -13.73
N THR A 179 7.89 -2.11 -12.88
CA THR A 179 7.81 -3.58 -12.88
C THR A 179 6.45 -4.05 -12.37
N LEU A 180 5.98 -3.54 -11.24
CA LEU A 180 4.73 -3.89 -10.60
C LEU A 180 3.51 -3.61 -11.52
N THR A 181 3.57 -2.50 -12.27
CA THR A 181 2.55 -2.12 -13.26
C THR A 181 2.72 -2.80 -14.62
N THR A 182 3.78 -3.60 -14.80
CA THR A 182 4.16 -4.24 -16.06
C THR A 182 4.43 -3.28 -17.21
N LEU A 183 4.83 -2.04 -16.91
CA LEU A 183 5.13 -1.02 -17.92
C LEU A 183 6.47 -1.31 -18.62
N GLY A 184 7.55 -1.59 -17.83
CA GLY A 184 8.83 -2.13 -18.33
C GLY A 184 9.55 -1.25 -19.34
N TYR A 185 9.78 0.02 -19.06
CA TYR A 185 10.50 0.92 -19.99
C TYR A 185 11.92 0.44 -20.38
N GLY A 186 12.60 -0.32 -19.51
CA GLY A 186 13.91 -0.89 -19.79
C GLY A 186 15.08 0.10 -19.63
N ASP A 187 14.87 1.21 -18.99
CA ASP A 187 15.85 2.23 -18.63
C ASP A 187 16.59 1.91 -17.31
N VAL A 188 15.93 1.14 -16.43
CA VAL A 188 16.53 0.49 -15.28
C VAL A 188 16.45 -1.02 -15.47
N LEU A 189 17.58 -1.72 -15.37
CA LEU A 189 17.67 -3.16 -15.64
C LEU A 189 18.29 -3.92 -14.47
N PRO A 190 17.71 -5.07 -14.08
CA PRO A 190 18.31 -5.98 -13.12
C PRO A 190 19.43 -6.78 -13.82
N LEU A 191 20.63 -6.76 -13.29
CA LEU A 191 21.79 -7.44 -13.85
C LEU A 191 22.08 -8.76 -13.14
N SER A 192 22.09 -8.76 -11.79
CA SER A 192 22.41 -9.96 -11.01
C SER A 192 21.26 -10.98 -11.02
N PRO A 193 21.58 -12.29 -10.86
CA PRO A 193 20.55 -13.32 -10.79
C PRO A 193 19.50 -13.09 -9.68
N PRO A 194 19.87 -12.66 -8.45
CA PRO A 194 18.87 -12.33 -7.43
C PRO A 194 17.95 -11.17 -7.82
N ALA A 195 18.50 -10.10 -8.46
CA ALA A 195 17.72 -8.97 -8.91
C ALA A 195 16.71 -9.38 -10.00
N LYS A 196 17.14 -10.21 -10.97
CA LYS A 196 16.26 -10.75 -12.02
C LYS A 196 15.13 -11.61 -11.44
N SER A 197 15.46 -12.50 -10.50
CA SER A 197 14.46 -13.35 -9.85
C SER A 197 13.46 -12.53 -9.05
N ALA A 198 13.93 -11.53 -8.29
CA ALA A 198 13.08 -10.63 -7.51
C ALA A 198 12.16 -9.81 -8.43
N SER A 199 12.65 -9.28 -9.55
CA SER A 199 11.84 -8.53 -10.53
C SER A 199 10.75 -9.38 -11.18
N THR A 200 11.07 -10.64 -11.49
CA THR A 200 10.09 -11.60 -12.02
C THR A 200 8.99 -11.88 -10.99
N LEU A 201 9.37 -12.10 -9.71
CA LEU A 201 8.41 -12.31 -8.63
C LEU A 201 7.53 -11.07 -8.41
N GLU A 202 8.10 -9.87 -8.44
CA GLU A 202 7.34 -8.64 -8.31
C GLU A 202 6.28 -8.51 -9.42
N ALA A 203 6.66 -8.71 -10.68
CA ALA A 203 5.74 -8.65 -11.81
C ALA A 203 4.58 -9.65 -11.66
N ILE A 204 4.87 -10.89 -11.24
CA ILE A 204 3.85 -11.93 -10.99
C ILE A 204 2.93 -11.50 -9.84
N VAL A 205 3.49 -11.08 -8.71
CA VAL A 205 2.72 -10.67 -7.51
C VAL A 205 1.84 -9.47 -7.83
N GLY A 206 2.35 -8.48 -8.55
CA GLY A 206 1.59 -7.30 -8.97
C GLY A 206 0.36 -7.65 -9.80
N GLN A 207 0.54 -8.51 -10.81
CA GLN A 207 -0.57 -8.95 -11.68
C GLN A 207 -1.59 -9.80 -10.93
N LEU A 208 -1.13 -10.77 -10.12
CA LEU A 208 -2.01 -11.59 -9.31
C LEU A 208 -2.79 -10.76 -8.30
N TYR A 209 -2.15 -9.76 -7.68
CA TYR A 209 -2.82 -8.88 -6.73
C TYR A 209 -4.00 -8.14 -7.38
N ILE A 210 -3.77 -7.50 -8.54
CA ILE A 210 -4.83 -6.77 -9.27
C ILE A 210 -5.94 -7.74 -9.70
N ALA A 211 -5.60 -8.90 -10.26
CA ALA A 211 -6.58 -9.88 -10.73
C ALA A 211 -7.48 -10.39 -9.59
N LEU A 212 -6.87 -10.77 -8.45
CA LEU A 212 -7.59 -11.24 -7.27
C LEU A 212 -8.44 -10.15 -6.64
N LEU A 213 -7.92 -8.91 -6.58
CA LEU A 213 -8.66 -7.76 -6.07
C LEU A 213 -9.92 -7.48 -6.90
N VAL A 214 -9.78 -7.40 -8.23
CA VAL A 214 -10.91 -7.15 -9.13
C VAL A 214 -11.95 -8.28 -9.03
N ALA A 215 -11.52 -9.54 -9.06
CA ALA A 215 -12.40 -10.69 -8.90
C ALA A 215 -13.18 -10.62 -7.57
N ARG A 216 -12.52 -10.25 -6.47
CA ARG A 216 -13.16 -10.11 -5.16
C ARG A 216 -14.17 -8.96 -5.14
N LEU A 217 -13.81 -7.78 -5.64
CA LEU A 217 -14.70 -6.61 -5.65
C LEU A 217 -15.96 -6.89 -6.48
N VAL A 218 -15.81 -7.51 -7.64
CA VAL A 218 -16.95 -7.91 -8.49
C VAL A 218 -17.83 -8.95 -7.81
N GLY A 219 -17.22 -9.98 -7.19
CA GLY A 219 -17.94 -10.99 -6.43
C GLY A 219 -18.77 -10.42 -5.29
N LEU A 220 -18.16 -9.56 -4.45
CA LEU A 220 -18.88 -8.89 -3.36
C LEU A 220 -19.97 -7.97 -3.85
N HIS A 221 -19.72 -7.18 -4.90
CA HIS A 221 -20.75 -6.29 -5.49
C HIS A 221 -21.95 -7.05 -6.02
N THR A 222 -21.71 -8.17 -6.71
CA THR A 222 -22.76 -9.03 -7.24
C THR A 222 -23.58 -9.64 -6.11
N SER A 223 -22.95 -10.16 -5.07
CA SER A 223 -23.61 -10.71 -3.90
C SER A 223 -24.51 -9.68 -3.20
N GLN A 224 -24.01 -8.47 -2.98
CA GLN A 224 -24.78 -7.37 -2.37
C GLN A 224 -25.99 -6.97 -3.24
N SER A 225 -25.80 -6.91 -4.55
CA SER A 225 -26.88 -6.57 -5.49
C SER A 225 -28.00 -7.62 -5.50
N MET A 226 -27.62 -8.90 -5.43
CA MET A 226 -28.59 -10.01 -5.32
C MET A 226 -29.33 -10.00 -3.99
N ALA A 227 -28.65 -9.74 -2.87
CA ALA A 227 -29.24 -9.64 -1.55
C ALA A 227 -30.33 -8.53 -1.51
N LYS A 228 -29.98 -7.33 -2.00
CA LYS A 228 -30.93 -6.21 -2.10
C LYS A 228 -32.15 -6.52 -2.97
N LYS A 229 -31.95 -7.23 -4.09
CA LYS A 229 -33.07 -7.63 -4.94
C LYS A 229 -34.01 -8.63 -4.26
N ARG A 230 -33.46 -9.58 -3.49
CA ARG A 230 -34.24 -10.55 -2.71
C ARG A 230 -35.04 -9.86 -1.61
N GLU A 231 -34.41 -8.95 -0.87
CA GLU A 231 -35.08 -8.16 0.17
C GLU A 231 -36.24 -7.33 -0.41
N LYS A 232 -36.03 -6.64 -1.53
CA LYS A 232 -37.06 -5.85 -2.19
C LYS A 232 -38.23 -6.72 -2.66
N LYS A 233 -37.98 -7.89 -3.27
CA LYS A 233 -39.03 -8.83 -3.65
C LYS A 233 -39.82 -9.33 -2.44
N GLY A 234 -39.14 -9.70 -1.36
CA GLY A 234 -39.81 -10.14 -0.12
C GLY A 234 -40.72 -9.06 0.46
N LEU A 235 -40.27 -7.80 0.46
CA LEU A 235 -41.09 -6.67 0.90
C LEU A 235 -42.30 -6.45 -0.04
N GLU A 236 -42.13 -6.52 -1.36
CA GLU A 236 -43.24 -6.40 -2.32
C GLU A 236 -44.28 -7.52 -2.13
N GLU A 237 -43.85 -8.76 -1.89
CA GLU A 237 -44.76 -9.90 -1.63
C GLU A 237 -45.53 -9.76 -0.32
N ILE A 238 -44.94 -9.15 0.73
CA ILE A 238 -45.62 -8.90 2.00
C ILE A 238 -46.58 -7.70 1.91
N CYS A 239 -46.19 -6.64 1.23
CA CYS A 239 -46.98 -5.41 1.12
C CYS A 239 -48.18 -5.53 0.19
N LYS A 240 -48.09 -6.35 -0.88
CA LYS A 240 -49.15 -6.51 -1.88
C LYS A 240 -50.51 -6.92 -1.28
N PRO A 241 -50.60 -7.98 -0.46
CA PRO A 241 -51.90 -8.37 0.16
C PRO A 241 -52.43 -7.35 1.17
N LEU A 242 -51.56 -6.55 1.79
CA LEU A 242 -52.00 -5.47 2.71
C LEU A 242 -52.63 -4.33 1.93
N LEU A 243 -52.06 -3.93 0.81
CA LEU A 243 -52.61 -2.89 -0.08
C LEU A 243 -53.95 -3.31 -0.67
N GLU A 244 -54.09 -4.59 -1.09
CA GLU A 244 -55.33 -5.14 -1.65
C GLU A 244 -56.47 -5.16 -0.58
N LYS A 245 -56.14 -5.47 0.68
CA LYS A 245 -57.09 -5.40 1.81
C LYS A 245 -57.56 -3.98 2.10
N ASP A 246 -56.67 -3.02 2.09
CA ASP A 246 -57.01 -1.59 2.36
C ASP A 246 -57.91 -1.03 1.23
N GLN A 247 -57.62 -1.38 -0.03
CA GLN A 247 -58.45 -1.00 -1.18
C GLN A 247 -59.87 -1.62 -1.09
N ALA A 248 -59.96 -2.90 -0.72
CA ALA A 248 -61.23 -3.58 -0.52
C ALA A 248 -62.07 -3.03 0.60
N ASN A 249 -61.43 -2.60 1.71
CA ASN A 249 -62.10 -1.96 2.85
C ASN A 249 -62.59 -0.54 2.52
N THR A 250 -61.87 0.19 1.69
CA THR A 250 -62.28 1.54 1.25
C THR A 250 -63.44 1.52 0.33
N GLN A 251 -63.54 0.51 -0.59
CA GLN A 251 -64.68 0.32 -1.49
C GLN A 251 -65.97 -0.14 -0.76
N LYS A 252 -65.87 -0.80 0.42
CA LYS A 252 -67.04 -1.20 1.21
C LYS A 252 -67.65 -0.05 2.07
N LYS A 253 -66.95 1.07 2.17
CA LYS A 253 -67.40 2.24 2.94
C LYS A 253 -68.03 3.36 2.07
N GLN A 254 -68.05 3.18 0.77
CA GLN A 254 -68.82 3.99 -0.19
C GLN A 254 -70.14 3.29 -0.57
#